data_2bb17903e3cd6fae4dedb13e2463ea2c
#
_entry.id   2bb17903e3cd6fae4dedb13e2463ea2c
#
_cell.length_a   1.000
_cell.length_b   1.000
_cell.length_c   1.000
_cell.angle_alpha   90.00
_cell.angle_beta   90.00
_cell.angle_gamma   90.00
#
_symmetry.space_group_name_H-M   'P 1'
#
loop_
_entity.id
_entity.type
_entity.pdbx_description
1 polymer ?
#
loop_
_entity_poly.entity_id
_entity_poly.type
_entity_poly.pdbx_seq_one_letter_code
_entity_poly.pdbx_strand_id
1 'polypeptide(L)'
;MTGANRYQGSIGIGAMIVFIALILVAALASTIIIKTVEDLEDSSDNTSDQSRNSINNRVWLQSSILTFNGDSTCTATLYQHSGFGGWSATYTVGDYEGDDFLDPDNDGTNEAVSNDATTIKVDDGCEIIMYDGSDFSGWSARLGGGDHSLADIEANARPANCGGGGCNDQISSIKVLGFELDLHMT
;
A
#
# COMPACT_ATOMS: atom_id res chain seq x y z
N MET A 1 23.89 -23.64 88.89
CA MET A 1 23.71 -24.12 87.53
C MET A 1 22.37 -23.59 87.01
N THR A 2 22.27 -22.38 86.47
CA THR A 2 21.06 -21.83 85.84
C THR A 2 21.49 -20.74 84.90
N GLY A 3 21.91 -21.11 83.68
CA GLY A 3 22.37 -20.17 82.68
C GLY A 3 21.97 -20.50 81.21
N ALA A 4 21.10 -21.50 80.99
CA ALA A 4 20.90 -22.04 79.64
C ALA A 4 19.59 -21.64 78.98
N ASN A 5 18.68 -20.91 79.62
CA ASN A 5 17.28 -20.71 79.01
C ASN A 5 16.98 -19.32 78.44
N ARG A 6 17.94 -18.39 78.47
CA ARG A 6 17.68 -17.02 77.94
C ARG A 6 17.87 -16.88 76.42
N TYR A 7 18.62 -17.78 75.82
CA TYR A 7 18.93 -17.69 74.35
C TYR A 7 17.89 -18.35 73.47
N GLN A 8 17.12 -19.32 73.96
CA GLN A 8 16.10 -20.00 73.14
C GLN A 8 14.88 -19.15 72.85
N GLY A 9 14.47 -18.25 73.73
CA GLY A 9 13.37 -17.34 73.52
C GLY A 9 13.63 -16.25 72.49
N SER A 10 14.85 -15.78 72.38
CA SER A 10 15.28 -14.75 71.44
C SER A 10 15.29 -15.23 69.97
N ILE A 11 15.68 -16.48 69.75
CA ILE A 11 15.71 -17.10 68.41
C ILE A 11 14.30 -17.29 67.88
N GLY A 12 13.34 -17.69 68.74
CA GLY A 12 11.95 -17.87 68.35
C GLY A 12 11.27 -16.56 67.93
N ILE A 13 11.51 -15.46 68.64
CA ILE A 13 10.92 -14.15 68.34
C ILE A 13 11.49 -13.64 67.01
N GLY A 14 12.78 -13.78 66.74
CA GLY A 14 13.41 -13.38 65.50
C GLY A 14 12.86 -14.15 64.28
N ALA A 15 12.67 -15.45 64.42
CA ALA A 15 12.06 -16.27 63.38
C ALA A 15 10.62 -15.86 63.09
N MET A 16 9.83 -15.51 64.11
CA MET A 16 8.46 -15.04 63.93
C MET A 16 8.40 -13.69 63.20
N ILE A 17 9.30 -12.76 63.51
CA ILE A 17 9.36 -11.46 62.82
C ILE A 17 9.69 -11.63 61.36
N VAL A 18 10.66 -12.47 61.02
CA VAL A 18 11.00 -12.76 59.62
C VAL A 18 9.83 -13.45 58.90
N PHE A 19 9.14 -14.36 59.54
CA PHE A 19 7.99 -15.04 58.96
C PHE A 19 6.84 -14.05 58.66
N ILE A 20 6.52 -13.15 59.58
CA ILE A 20 5.50 -12.11 59.36
C ILE A 20 5.95 -11.14 58.26
N ALA A 21 7.18 -10.76 58.20
CA ALA A 21 7.72 -9.90 57.16
C ALA A 21 7.58 -10.56 55.76
N LEU A 22 7.88 -11.84 55.63
CA LEU A 22 7.71 -12.59 54.38
C LEU A 22 6.24 -12.68 53.92
N ILE A 23 5.32 -12.88 54.87
CA ILE A 23 3.89 -12.91 54.56
C ILE A 23 3.39 -11.55 54.08
N LEU A 24 3.86 -10.46 54.70
CA LEU A 24 3.50 -9.09 54.28
C LEU A 24 4.03 -8.76 52.90
N VAL A 25 5.27 -9.12 52.60
CA VAL A 25 5.87 -8.94 51.26
C VAL A 25 5.11 -9.75 50.19
N ALA A 26 4.79 -11.00 50.52
CA ALA A 26 4.01 -11.85 49.60
C ALA A 26 2.60 -11.30 49.32
N ALA A 27 1.92 -10.75 50.34
CA ALA A 27 0.62 -10.12 50.18
C ALA A 27 0.68 -8.86 49.31
N LEU A 28 1.69 -8.01 49.50
CA LEU A 28 1.90 -6.82 48.67
C LEU A 28 2.28 -7.17 47.23
N ALA A 29 3.11 -8.16 47.02
CA ALA A 29 3.45 -8.62 45.66
C ALA A 29 2.24 -9.17 44.93
N SER A 30 1.37 -9.92 45.61
CA SER A 30 0.13 -10.44 45.01
C SER A 30 -0.83 -9.34 44.56
N THR A 31 -0.99 -8.26 45.36
CA THR A 31 -1.87 -7.15 44.98
C THR A 31 -1.34 -6.35 43.79
N ILE A 32 -0.03 -6.21 43.69
CA ILE A 32 0.60 -5.52 42.52
C ILE A 32 0.40 -6.35 41.26
N ILE A 33 0.58 -7.67 41.32
CA ILE A 33 0.41 -8.56 40.17
C ILE A 33 -1.06 -8.54 39.68
N ILE A 34 -2.03 -8.59 40.57
CA ILE A 34 -3.44 -8.55 40.19
C ILE A 34 -3.75 -7.22 39.50
N LYS A 35 -3.29 -6.09 40.07
CA LYS A 35 -3.54 -4.77 39.49
C LYS A 35 -2.89 -4.59 38.10
N THR A 36 -1.69 -5.12 37.91
CA THR A 36 -1.06 -5.06 36.57
C THR A 36 -1.73 -5.92 35.54
N VAL A 37 -2.35 -7.04 35.94
CA VAL A 37 -3.14 -7.90 35.03
C VAL A 37 -4.43 -7.19 34.62
N GLU A 38 -5.14 -6.56 35.55
CA GLU A 38 -6.35 -5.76 35.28
C GLU A 38 -6.04 -4.59 34.32
N ASP A 39 -4.95 -3.83 34.57
CA ASP A 39 -4.53 -2.73 33.70
C ASP A 39 -4.12 -3.19 32.29
N LEU A 40 -3.58 -4.42 32.16
CA LEU A 40 -3.25 -5.02 30.86
C LEU A 40 -4.48 -5.50 30.12
N GLU A 41 -5.47 -6.03 30.82
CA GLU A 41 -6.74 -6.49 30.22
C GLU A 41 -7.53 -5.30 29.63
N ASP A 42 -7.67 -4.20 30.37
CA ASP A 42 -8.30 -2.96 29.90
C ASP A 42 -7.55 -2.34 28.70
N SER A 43 -6.23 -2.41 28.68
CA SER A 43 -5.42 -1.92 27.55
C SER A 43 -5.55 -2.81 26.30
N SER A 44 -5.69 -4.12 26.50
CA SER A 44 -5.88 -5.10 25.43
C SER A 44 -7.24 -4.95 24.76
N ASP A 45 -8.30 -4.75 25.54
CA ASP A 45 -9.66 -4.56 25.03
C ASP A 45 -9.78 -3.27 24.21
N ASN A 46 -9.20 -2.15 24.70
CA ASN A 46 -9.16 -0.89 23.96
C ASN A 46 -8.39 -1.01 22.64
N THR A 47 -7.29 -1.75 22.60
CA THR A 47 -6.50 -1.98 21.39
C THR A 47 -7.24 -2.86 20.39
N SER A 48 -7.97 -3.86 20.90
CA SER A 48 -8.79 -4.76 20.08
C SER A 48 -9.96 -4.00 19.43
N ASP A 49 -10.65 -3.14 20.17
CA ASP A 49 -11.76 -2.35 19.66
C ASP A 49 -11.31 -1.28 18.65
N GLN A 50 -10.18 -0.64 18.90
CA GLN A 50 -9.57 0.29 17.91
C GLN A 50 -9.14 -0.43 16.63
N SER A 51 -8.58 -1.63 16.76
CA SER A 51 -8.21 -2.45 15.60
C SER A 51 -9.42 -2.91 14.81
N ARG A 52 -10.49 -3.36 15.48
CA ARG A 52 -11.75 -3.75 14.84
C ARG A 52 -12.43 -2.58 14.15
N ASN A 53 -12.46 -1.40 14.76
CA ASN A 53 -13.02 -0.19 14.14
C ASN A 53 -12.18 0.26 12.93
N SER A 54 -10.85 0.17 12.99
CA SER A 54 -9.98 0.45 11.84
C SER A 54 -10.18 -0.54 10.71
N ILE A 55 -10.37 -1.83 11.02
CA ILE A 55 -10.60 -2.87 10.01
C ILE A 55 -12.00 -2.71 9.42
N ASN A 56 -13.02 -2.46 10.21
CA ASN A 56 -14.38 -2.24 9.73
C ASN A 56 -14.48 -1.00 8.83
N ASN A 57 -13.80 0.10 9.19
CA ASN A 57 -13.77 1.29 8.34
C ASN A 57 -12.98 1.06 7.04
N ARG A 58 -11.93 0.23 7.05
CA ARG A 58 -11.21 -0.18 5.84
C ARG A 58 -12.01 -1.15 4.98
N VAL A 59 -12.76 -2.06 5.61
CA VAL A 59 -13.64 -2.98 4.88
C VAL A 59 -14.81 -2.24 4.24
N TRP A 60 -15.31 -1.17 4.85
CA TRP A 60 -16.32 -0.30 4.23
C TRP A 60 -15.79 0.41 2.99
N LEU A 61 -14.55 0.86 3.00
CA LEU A 61 -13.90 1.45 1.82
C LEU A 61 -13.52 0.41 0.76
N GLN A 62 -13.29 -0.85 1.14
CA GLN A 62 -13.05 -1.95 0.20
C GLN A 62 -14.34 -2.56 -0.37
N SER A 63 -15.48 -2.33 0.27
CA SER A 63 -16.80 -2.75 -0.23
C SER A 63 -17.42 -1.74 -1.20
N SER A 64 -16.79 -0.58 -1.42
CA SER A 64 -17.04 0.18 -2.64
C SER A 64 -16.51 -0.67 -3.78
N ILE A 65 -17.37 -1.47 -4.39
CA ILE A 65 -17.11 -2.07 -5.69
C ILE A 65 -16.86 -0.86 -6.58
N LEU A 66 -15.59 -0.59 -6.91
CA LEU A 66 -15.24 0.22 -8.05
C LEU A 66 -15.75 -0.55 -9.25
N THR A 67 -17.00 -0.32 -9.61
CA THR A 67 -17.50 -0.72 -10.91
C THR A 67 -16.77 0.17 -11.87
N PHE A 68 -15.73 -0.34 -12.51
CA PHE A 68 -15.09 0.30 -13.63
C PHE A 68 -16.11 0.28 -14.78
N ASN A 69 -17.06 1.17 -14.74
CA ASN A 69 -17.74 1.58 -15.96
C ASN A 69 -16.71 2.48 -16.64
N GLY A 70 -15.96 1.90 -17.57
CA GLY A 70 -15.00 2.67 -18.33
C GLY A 70 -15.72 3.88 -18.90
N ASP A 71 -15.42 5.07 -18.37
CA ASP A 71 -15.83 6.29 -19.04
C ASP A 71 -15.16 6.26 -20.41
N SER A 72 -15.98 6.09 -21.45
CA SER A 72 -15.50 6.06 -22.84
C SER A 72 -14.88 7.39 -23.29
N THR A 73 -14.85 8.39 -22.40
CA THR A 73 -14.22 9.70 -22.65
C THR A 73 -12.78 9.74 -22.21
N CYS A 74 -12.30 8.77 -21.39
CA CYS A 74 -10.91 8.70 -20.98
C CYS A 74 -9.99 8.37 -22.14
N THR A 75 -9.00 9.23 -22.38
CA THR A 75 -7.98 8.98 -23.40
C THR A 75 -6.56 9.17 -22.87
N ALA A 76 -5.63 8.45 -23.49
CA ALA A 76 -4.19 8.67 -23.34
C ALA A 76 -3.57 8.76 -24.73
N THR A 77 -2.74 9.76 -24.96
CA THR A 77 -2.06 9.96 -26.24
C THR A 77 -0.54 9.82 -26.06
N LEU A 78 0.06 8.88 -26.78
CA LEU A 78 1.50 8.68 -26.84
C LEU A 78 2.10 9.54 -27.98
N TYR A 79 3.32 10.01 -27.77
CA TYR A 79 4.09 10.78 -28.75
C TYR A 79 5.50 10.24 -28.90
N GLN A 80 6.03 10.29 -30.11
CA GLN A 80 7.35 9.80 -30.47
C GLN A 80 8.47 10.55 -29.73
N HIS A 81 8.41 11.89 -29.70
CA HIS A 81 9.51 12.72 -29.25
C HIS A 81 9.21 13.48 -27.97
N SER A 82 10.28 13.98 -27.33
CA SER A 82 10.17 14.97 -26.27
C SER A 82 9.43 16.21 -26.73
N GLY A 83 8.62 16.81 -25.84
CA GLY A 83 7.82 17.99 -26.18
C GLY A 83 6.58 17.68 -27.02
N PHE A 84 6.09 16.42 -26.98
CA PHE A 84 4.87 15.98 -27.64
C PHE A 84 4.92 16.13 -29.17
N GLY A 85 6.04 15.78 -29.76
CA GLY A 85 6.26 15.83 -31.21
C GLY A 85 6.38 14.44 -31.84
N GLY A 86 6.51 14.42 -33.18
CA GLY A 86 6.59 13.18 -33.96
C GLY A 86 5.20 12.59 -34.27
N TRP A 87 5.12 11.27 -34.42
CA TRP A 87 3.83 10.60 -34.50
C TRP A 87 3.09 10.69 -33.17
N SER A 88 1.77 10.54 -33.21
CA SER A 88 0.94 10.44 -32.02
C SER A 88 -0.19 9.43 -32.24
N ALA A 89 -0.43 8.60 -31.21
CA ALA A 89 -1.52 7.63 -31.19
C ALA A 89 -2.35 7.85 -29.94
N THR A 90 -3.68 7.87 -30.09
CA THR A 90 -4.64 8.12 -29.00
C THR A 90 -5.39 6.83 -28.70
N TYR A 91 -5.38 6.45 -27.43
CA TYR A 91 -5.97 5.24 -26.91
C TYR A 91 -7.13 5.59 -25.97
N THR A 92 -8.25 4.93 -26.13
CA THR A 92 -9.40 5.00 -25.22
C THR A 92 -9.24 4.00 -24.08
N VAL A 93 -10.20 3.91 -23.16
CA VAL A 93 -10.18 2.87 -22.12
C VAL A 93 -10.10 1.48 -22.74
N GLY A 94 -9.07 0.71 -22.35
CA GLY A 94 -8.81 -0.61 -22.90
C GLY A 94 -7.40 -1.10 -22.67
N ASP A 95 -7.16 -2.32 -23.13
CA ASP A 95 -5.88 -3.02 -23.13
C ASP A 95 -5.37 -3.09 -24.56
N TYR A 96 -4.17 -2.59 -24.85
CA TYR A 96 -3.59 -2.48 -26.18
C TYR A 96 -2.24 -3.20 -26.25
N GLU A 97 -2.17 -4.26 -27.04
CA GLU A 97 -0.99 -5.06 -27.28
C GLU A 97 -0.86 -5.46 -28.75
N GLY A 98 0.35 -5.77 -29.21
CA GLY A 98 0.58 -6.22 -30.59
C GLY A 98 0.03 -5.25 -31.62
N ASP A 99 -0.85 -5.72 -32.51
CA ASP A 99 -1.43 -4.92 -33.59
C ASP A 99 -2.39 -3.84 -33.06
N ASP A 100 -3.13 -4.10 -31.97
CA ASP A 100 -4.02 -3.13 -31.33
C ASP A 100 -3.24 -1.95 -30.72
N PHE A 101 -1.97 -2.15 -30.32
CA PHE A 101 -1.11 -1.07 -29.89
C PHE A 101 -0.65 -0.20 -31.07
N LEU A 102 -0.45 -0.77 -32.24
CA LEU A 102 0.01 -0.04 -33.42
C LEU A 102 -1.11 0.74 -34.11
N ASP A 103 -2.31 0.18 -34.13
CA ASP A 103 -3.52 0.70 -34.77
C ASP A 103 -4.68 0.72 -33.74
N PRO A 104 -4.70 1.72 -32.83
CA PRO A 104 -5.64 1.74 -31.71
C PRO A 104 -7.11 2.00 -32.10
N ASP A 105 -7.38 2.53 -33.27
CA ASP A 105 -8.73 2.76 -33.78
C ASP A 105 -9.18 1.71 -34.82
N ASN A 106 -8.26 0.78 -35.16
CA ASN A 106 -8.49 -0.35 -36.05
C ASN A 106 -9.00 0.06 -37.44
N ASP A 107 -8.46 1.15 -37.96
CA ASP A 107 -8.79 1.64 -39.30
C ASP A 107 -7.90 1.04 -40.40
N GLY A 108 -6.89 0.26 -40.03
CA GLY A 108 -5.92 -0.41 -40.89
C GLY A 108 -4.68 0.44 -41.17
N THR A 109 -4.51 1.53 -40.43
CA THR A 109 -3.34 2.41 -40.52
C THR A 109 -2.62 2.44 -39.16
N ASN A 110 -1.32 2.17 -39.13
CA ASN A 110 -0.56 2.25 -37.86
C ASN A 110 -0.27 3.71 -37.50
N GLU A 111 -0.81 4.18 -36.35
CA GLU A 111 -0.51 5.50 -35.77
C GLU A 111 0.69 5.44 -34.84
N ALA A 112 0.93 4.28 -34.20
CA ALA A 112 2.02 4.08 -33.26
C ALA A 112 3.14 3.22 -33.84
N VAL A 113 4.31 3.33 -33.20
CA VAL A 113 5.46 2.46 -33.44
C VAL A 113 5.91 1.88 -32.10
N SER A 114 6.01 0.56 -32.03
CA SER A 114 6.50 -0.15 -30.83
C SER A 114 7.93 0.26 -30.51
N ASN A 115 8.24 0.47 -29.24
CA ASN A 115 9.56 0.93 -28.77
C ASN A 115 10.01 2.29 -29.36
N ASP A 116 9.10 3.23 -29.53
CA ASP A 116 9.44 4.54 -30.12
C ASP A 116 8.67 5.74 -29.47
N ALA A 117 7.98 5.50 -28.35
CA ALA A 117 7.28 6.54 -27.60
C ALA A 117 8.12 7.11 -26.47
N THR A 118 8.10 8.46 -26.32
CA THR A 118 8.91 9.20 -25.33
C THR A 118 8.07 10.04 -24.37
N THR A 119 6.92 10.58 -24.81
CA THR A 119 6.07 11.45 -23.98
C THR A 119 4.60 11.07 -24.11
N ILE A 120 3.81 11.38 -23.08
CA ILE A 120 2.43 10.93 -22.95
C ILE A 120 1.56 12.06 -22.40
N LYS A 121 0.36 12.19 -22.93
CA LYS A 121 -0.71 12.99 -22.33
C LYS A 121 -1.82 12.04 -21.88
N VAL A 122 -2.28 12.21 -20.65
CA VAL A 122 -3.39 11.44 -20.08
C VAL A 122 -4.47 12.41 -19.65
N ASP A 123 -5.71 12.17 -20.00
CA ASP A 123 -6.82 13.02 -19.60
C ASP A 123 -7.01 13.00 -18.07
N ASP A 124 -7.54 14.09 -17.53
CA ASP A 124 -7.85 14.20 -16.10
C ASP A 124 -8.85 13.12 -15.68
N GLY A 125 -8.57 12.46 -14.54
CA GLY A 125 -9.37 11.35 -14.04
C GLY A 125 -9.11 10.01 -14.74
N CYS A 126 -8.14 9.94 -15.64
CA CYS A 126 -7.69 8.72 -16.31
C CYS A 126 -6.33 8.26 -15.79
N GLU A 127 -5.98 7.05 -16.10
CA GLU A 127 -4.69 6.45 -15.76
C GLU A 127 -4.19 5.58 -16.90
N ILE A 128 -2.88 5.59 -17.12
CA ILE A 128 -2.22 4.69 -18.07
C ILE A 128 -1.20 3.81 -17.34
N ILE A 129 -1.13 2.54 -17.74
CA ILE A 129 -0.06 1.63 -17.36
C ILE A 129 0.66 1.22 -18.64
N MET A 130 1.97 1.40 -18.68
CA MET A 130 2.82 1.11 -19.83
C MET A 130 3.76 -0.05 -19.53
N TYR A 131 4.13 -0.79 -20.56
CA TYR A 131 5.04 -1.93 -20.49
C TYR A 131 6.00 -1.93 -21.67
N ASP A 132 7.22 -2.51 -21.50
CA ASP A 132 8.17 -2.71 -22.59
C ASP A 132 7.90 -3.97 -23.40
N GLY A 133 7.31 -5.00 -22.78
CA GLY A 133 6.87 -6.20 -23.50
C GLY A 133 5.56 -5.98 -24.24
N SER A 134 5.42 -6.59 -25.41
CA SER A 134 4.20 -6.51 -26.23
C SER A 134 3.01 -7.30 -25.65
N ASP A 135 3.21 -8.01 -24.55
CA ASP A 135 2.24 -8.87 -23.85
C ASP A 135 2.02 -8.43 -22.40
N PHE A 136 2.10 -7.12 -22.10
CA PHE A 136 2.04 -6.54 -20.76
C PHE A 136 3.09 -7.09 -19.80
N SER A 137 4.25 -7.47 -20.30
CA SER A 137 5.39 -7.97 -19.53
C SER A 137 6.51 -6.94 -19.41
N GLY A 138 7.58 -7.32 -18.68
CA GLY A 138 8.77 -6.51 -18.50
C GLY A 138 8.62 -5.44 -17.42
N TRP A 139 9.27 -4.26 -17.61
CA TRP A 139 9.05 -3.16 -16.71
C TRP A 139 7.65 -2.56 -16.93
N SER A 140 7.11 -1.91 -15.92
CA SER A 140 5.86 -1.15 -16.05
C SER A 140 5.98 0.21 -15.38
N ALA A 141 5.28 1.21 -15.92
CA ALA A 141 5.10 2.51 -15.29
C ALA A 141 3.62 2.87 -15.29
N ARG A 142 3.17 3.49 -14.19
CA ARG A 142 1.78 3.91 -13.99
C ARG A 142 1.72 5.42 -13.83
N LEU A 143 0.92 6.11 -14.63
CA LEU A 143 0.76 7.56 -14.65
C LEU A 143 -0.73 7.93 -14.66
N GLY A 144 -1.09 8.91 -13.83
CA GLY A 144 -2.44 9.51 -13.82
C GLY A 144 -2.58 10.65 -14.83
N GLY A 145 -3.71 11.38 -14.77
CA GLY A 145 -3.97 12.52 -15.65
C GLY A 145 -2.87 13.57 -15.64
N GLY A 146 -2.58 14.12 -16.81
CA GLY A 146 -1.57 15.16 -17.03
C GLY A 146 -0.65 14.92 -18.22
N ASP A 147 0.28 15.86 -18.41
CA ASP A 147 1.34 15.82 -19.41
C ASP A 147 2.61 15.21 -18.80
N HIS A 148 3.10 14.11 -19.36
CA HIS A 148 4.22 13.35 -18.81
C HIS A 148 5.41 13.30 -19.75
N SER A 149 6.57 13.66 -19.21
CA SER A 149 7.87 13.54 -19.88
C SER A 149 8.49 12.15 -19.67
N LEU A 150 9.58 11.88 -20.38
CA LEU A 150 10.39 10.68 -20.12
C LEU A 150 10.85 10.58 -18.65
N ALA A 151 11.19 11.70 -18.01
CA ALA A 151 11.59 11.69 -16.60
C ALA A 151 10.46 11.26 -15.66
N ASP A 152 9.20 11.58 -15.98
CA ASP A 152 8.04 11.14 -15.22
C ASP A 152 7.81 9.63 -15.39
N ILE A 153 8.01 9.11 -16.61
CA ILE A 153 7.95 7.66 -16.89
C ILE A 153 9.03 6.94 -16.09
N GLU A 154 10.27 7.38 -16.13
CA GLU A 154 11.41 6.78 -15.41
C GLU A 154 11.23 6.80 -13.89
N ALA A 155 10.68 7.88 -13.34
CA ALA A 155 10.40 8.01 -11.90
C ALA A 155 9.35 7.01 -11.41
N ASN A 156 8.38 6.66 -12.26
CA ASN A 156 7.27 5.75 -11.94
C ASN A 156 7.50 4.31 -12.41
N ALA A 157 8.55 4.04 -13.18
CA ALA A 157 8.86 2.71 -13.68
C ALA A 157 9.21 1.70 -12.57
N ARG A 158 8.80 0.45 -12.77
CA ARG A 158 9.11 -0.68 -11.88
C ARG A 158 9.56 -1.89 -12.72
N PRO A 159 10.81 -2.35 -12.57
CA PRO A 159 11.86 -1.81 -11.69
C PRO A 159 12.30 -0.40 -12.09
N ALA A 160 12.85 0.35 -11.12
CA ALA A 160 13.26 1.75 -11.31
C ALA A 160 14.18 1.91 -12.51
N ASN A 161 14.01 3.05 -13.23
CA ASN A 161 14.77 3.37 -14.44
C ASN A 161 14.73 2.22 -15.46
N CYS A 162 13.55 1.58 -15.60
CA CYS A 162 13.31 0.53 -16.59
C CYS A 162 14.36 -0.60 -16.58
N GLY A 163 14.76 -1.02 -15.38
CA GLY A 163 15.80 -2.06 -15.21
C GLY A 163 17.23 -1.56 -15.44
N GLY A 164 17.47 -0.24 -15.49
CA GLY A 164 18.78 0.38 -15.61
C GLY A 164 19.21 0.77 -17.03
N GLY A 165 18.36 0.54 -18.03
CA GLY A 165 18.61 0.92 -19.43
C GLY A 165 18.00 2.27 -19.85
N GLY A 166 17.22 2.91 -18.95
CA GLY A 166 16.34 4.03 -19.32
C GLY A 166 15.03 3.53 -19.93
N CYS A 167 14.02 4.40 -19.99
CA CYS A 167 12.68 4.04 -20.49
C CYS A 167 12.40 4.60 -21.89
N ASN A 168 13.36 5.34 -22.47
CA ASN A 168 13.18 5.96 -23.77
C ASN A 168 12.99 4.92 -24.85
N ASP A 169 12.01 5.13 -25.70
CA ASP A 169 11.74 4.27 -26.86
C ASP A 169 11.59 2.77 -26.50
N GLN A 170 10.87 2.47 -25.39
CA GLN A 170 10.72 1.09 -24.92
C GLN A 170 9.25 0.65 -24.69
N ILE A 171 8.27 1.51 -24.96
CA ILE A 171 6.86 1.18 -24.72
C ILE A 171 6.33 0.36 -25.88
N SER A 172 5.77 -0.83 -25.58
CA SER A 172 5.25 -1.79 -26.56
C SER A 172 3.82 -2.28 -26.29
N SER A 173 3.30 -2.08 -25.09
CA SER A 173 1.90 -2.33 -24.75
C SER A 173 1.45 -1.40 -23.63
N ILE A 174 0.15 -1.11 -23.58
CA ILE A 174 -0.44 -0.20 -22.59
C ILE A 174 -1.83 -0.66 -22.15
N LYS A 175 -2.22 -0.19 -20.95
CA LYS A 175 -3.60 -0.26 -20.47
C LYS A 175 -4.05 1.15 -20.11
N VAL A 176 -5.20 1.57 -20.64
CA VAL A 176 -5.83 2.84 -20.31
C VAL A 176 -7.04 2.58 -19.42
N LEU A 177 -7.08 3.21 -18.26
CA LEU A 177 -8.09 3.04 -17.23
C LEU A 177 -8.83 4.35 -17.00
N GLY A 178 -10.15 4.30 -16.95
CA GLY A 178 -11.00 5.42 -16.53
C GLY A 178 -11.48 5.22 -15.11
N PHE A 179 -11.50 6.30 -14.30
CA PHE A 179 -12.03 6.29 -12.96
C PHE A 179 -13.28 7.14 -12.89
N GLU A 180 -14.43 6.53 -12.76
CA GLU A 180 -15.67 7.22 -12.38
C GLU A 180 -15.92 6.97 -10.89
N LEU A 181 -15.94 8.04 -10.10
CA LEU A 181 -16.29 7.98 -8.70
C LEU A 181 -17.80 8.11 -8.57
N ASP A 182 -18.54 7.02 -8.70
CA ASP A 182 -19.99 7.01 -8.45
C ASP A 182 -20.23 6.98 -6.92
N LEU A 183 -20.37 8.18 -6.33
CA LEU A 183 -20.75 8.36 -4.94
C LEU A 183 -22.27 8.17 -4.80
N HIS A 184 -22.75 6.93 -4.78
CA HIS A 184 -24.09 6.64 -4.29
C HIS A 184 -24.16 6.89 -2.78
N MET A 185 -24.56 8.12 -2.41
CA MET A 185 -25.02 8.42 -1.05
C MET A 185 -26.48 7.94 -0.94
N THR A 186 -26.67 6.81 -0.28
CA THR A 186 -27.98 6.37 0.22
C THR A 186 -28.15 6.73 1.68
#